data_c1a3a9a7cc8c519f084a64b3484b196a
#
_entry.id   c1a3a9a7cc8c519f084a64b3484b196a
#
_cell.length_a   1.000
_cell.length_b   1.000
_cell.length_c   1.000
_cell.angle_alpha   90.00
_cell.angle_beta   90.00
_cell.angle_gamma   90.00
#
_symmetry.space_group_name_H-M   'P 1'
#
loop_
_entity.id
_entity.type
_entity.pdbx_description
1 polymer ?
#
loop_
_entity_poly.entity_id
_entity_poly.type
_entity_poly.pdbx_seq_one_letter_code
_entity_poly.pdbx_strand_id
1 'polypeptide(L)'
;MKDKPIVHAFFVCYNEENILPHLLRYYSTFCEQITILDNNSTDRSREIINSFPKADIIPFKSNEEFHDGIHIKLKNQVWKSSVGYADFIIIGDTDEFLYHENMVDFLIESKKSGITVFKPEGYHMIADESLTLEPNDNVFDRIKHGVRTPVLDKPMMFDCNKIQDINYGFGCHSAQPTGTVKWGLDNSLKMLHYKFVGIDDYLYKNKIRAERLSQFNKDNGFGLYYLFTEDEIKADYKSYVSKRTKVLK
;
A
#
# COMPACT_ATOMS: atom_id res chain seq x y z
N MET A 1 25.34 -4.28 18.39
CA MET A 1 23.91 -4.26 17.96
C MET A 1 23.91 -4.77 16.52
N LYS A 2 23.04 -5.70 16.15
CA LYS A 2 22.90 -6.08 14.73
C LYS A 2 22.47 -4.84 13.97
N ASP A 3 23.16 -4.47 12.89
CA ASP A 3 22.84 -3.30 12.10
C ASP A 3 21.42 -3.45 11.52
N LYS A 4 20.48 -2.70 12.08
CA LYS A 4 19.10 -2.64 11.60
C LYS A 4 19.14 -2.09 10.16
N PRO A 5 18.53 -2.78 9.17
CA PRO A 5 18.45 -2.25 7.82
C PRO A 5 17.73 -0.89 7.78
N ILE A 6 18.22 -0.02 6.92
CA ILE A 6 17.59 1.26 6.63
C ILE A 6 16.51 1.04 5.58
N VAL A 7 15.28 1.40 5.90
CA VAL A 7 14.12 1.22 5.03
C VAL A 7 13.51 2.57 4.70
N HIS A 8 13.36 2.88 3.41
CA HIS A 8 12.56 4.01 2.93
C HIS A 8 11.26 3.49 2.31
N ALA A 9 10.15 4.12 2.67
CA ALA A 9 8.83 3.74 2.17
C ALA A 9 8.19 4.87 1.35
N PHE A 10 7.47 4.51 0.29
CA PHE A 10 6.82 5.44 -0.64
C PHE A 10 5.37 5.00 -0.86
N PHE A 11 4.41 5.90 -0.61
CA PHE A 11 2.98 5.59 -0.75
C PHE A 11 2.26 6.68 -1.54
N VAL A 12 1.44 6.27 -2.50
CA VAL A 12 0.54 7.19 -3.21
C VAL A 12 -0.67 7.47 -2.34
N CYS A 13 -1.03 8.75 -2.24
CA CYS A 13 -2.12 9.24 -1.40
C CYS A 13 -3.05 10.19 -2.17
N TYR A 14 -4.34 10.04 -1.95
CA TYR A 14 -5.37 11.03 -2.24
C TYR A 14 -6.57 10.86 -1.31
N ASN A 15 -6.78 11.84 -0.42
CA ASN A 15 -7.90 11.87 0.53
C ASN A 15 -8.03 10.55 1.33
N GLU A 16 -7.01 10.26 2.13
CA GLU A 16 -6.89 9.03 2.92
C GLU A 16 -6.80 9.33 4.43
N GLU A 17 -7.41 10.43 4.91
CA GLU A 17 -7.31 10.86 6.31
C GLU A 17 -7.69 9.78 7.32
N ASN A 18 -8.57 8.83 6.96
CA ASN A 18 -9.02 7.77 7.84
C ASN A 18 -7.97 6.67 8.05
N ILE A 19 -7.24 6.26 7.02
CA ILE A 19 -6.26 5.15 7.11
C ILE A 19 -4.83 5.64 7.33
N LEU A 20 -4.52 6.84 6.91
CA LEU A 20 -3.18 7.42 6.91
C LEU A 20 -2.51 7.48 8.30
N PRO A 21 -3.20 7.84 9.41
CA PRO A 21 -2.60 7.81 10.75
C PRO A 21 -2.09 6.42 11.15
N HIS A 22 -2.80 5.37 10.75
CA HIS A 22 -2.46 3.97 11.05
C HIS A 22 -1.24 3.53 10.24
N LEU A 23 -1.20 3.87 8.95
CA LEU A 23 -0.06 3.60 8.07
C LEU A 23 1.20 4.27 8.60
N LEU A 24 1.15 5.57 8.85
CA LEU A 24 2.31 6.34 9.30
C LEU A 24 2.82 5.85 10.65
N ARG A 25 1.94 5.56 11.60
CA ARG A 25 2.32 5.00 12.91
C ARG A 25 3.02 3.64 12.74
N TYR A 26 2.47 2.75 11.94
CA TYR A 26 3.05 1.43 11.72
C TYR A 26 4.42 1.51 11.07
N TYR A 27 4.54 2.16 9.93
CA TYR A 27 5.81 2.25 9.21
C TYR A 27 6.87 3.06 9.96
N SER A 28 6.51 4.02 10.80
CA SER A 28 7.44 4.75 11.66
C SER A 28 8.17 3.87 12.68
N THR A 29 7.67 2.67 12.98
CA THR A 29 8.34 1.74 13.92
C THR A 29 9.60 1.12 13.33
N PHE A 30 9.72 1.02 12.01
CA PHE A 30 10.85 0.34 11.37
C PHE A 30 11.45 1.09 10.17
N CYS A 31 10.72 1.98 9.50
CA CYS A 31 11.26 2.83 8.45
C CYS A 31 12.06 4.00 9.02
N GLU A 32 13.11 4.39 8.31
CA GLU A 32 13.87 5.62 8.55
C GLU A 32 13.16 6.83 7.95
N GLN A 33 12.60 6.67 6.75
CA GLN A 33 11.88 7.71 6.03
C GLN A 33 10.59 7.14 5.40
N ILE A 34 9.53 7.93 5.42
CA ILE A 34 8.25 7.64 4.77
C ILE A 34 7.91 8.81 3.86
N THR A 35 7.86 8.58 2.57
CA THR A 35 7.50 9.62 1.58
C THR A 35 6.10 9.39 1.06
N ILE A 36 5.22 10.35 1.29
CA ILE A 36 3.86 10.32 0.76
C ILE A 36 3.80 11.11 -0.55
N LEU A 37 3.46 10.39 -1.62
CA LEU A 37 3.25 10.93 -2.95
C LEU A 37 1.81 11.44 -3.01
N ASP A 38 1.62 12.73 -2.69
CA ASP A 38 0.30 13.32 -2.54
C ASP A 38 -0.26 13.84 -3.86
N ASN A 39 -1.38 13.26 -4.29
CA ASN A 39 -2.10 13.65 -5.50
C ASN A 39 -3.08 14.81 -5.25
N ASN A 40 -2.60 15.87 -4.62
CA ASN A 40 -3.38 17.07 -4.31
C ASN A 40 -4.58 16.81 -3.40
N SER A 41 -4.37 16.10 -2.28
CA SER A 41 -5.40 15.84 -1.26
C SER A 41 -6.03 17.13 -0.74
N THR A 42 -7.34 17.09 -0.51
CA THR A 42 -8.18 18.21 -0.06
C THR A 42 -8.77 18.02 1.34
N ASP A 43 -8.60 16.82 1.90
CA ASP A 43 -8.94 16.47 3.28
C ASP A 43 -7.78 16.77 4.24
N ARG A 44 -7.80 16.20 5.44
CA ARG A 44 -6.76 16.38 6.45
C ARG A 44 -5.49 15.55 6.21
N SER A 45 -5.36 14.81 5.10
CA SER A 45 -4.20 13.96 4.82
C SER A 45 -2.87 14.71 4.97
N ARG A 46 -2.75 15.92 4.43
CA ARG A 46 -1.51 16.72 4.51
C ARG A 46 -1.19 17.18 5.94
N GLU A 47 -2.20 17.56 6.72
CA GLU A 47 -2.06 17.90 8.14
C GLU A 47 -1.52 16.69 8.92
N ILE A 48 -2.12 15.52 8.68
CA ILE A 48 -1.71 14.26 9.32
C ILE A 48 -0.26 13.91 8.99
N ILE A 49 0.14 13.96 7.70
CA ILE A 49 1.52 13.66 7.29
C ILE A 49 2.51 14.56 8.01
N ASN A 50 2.25 15.87 8.05
CA ASN A 50 3.12 16.85 8.68
C ASN A 50 3.25 16.67 10.21
N SER A 51 2.35 15.91 10.83
CA SER A 51 2.44 15.59 12.27
C SER A 51 3.40 14.44 12.60
N PHE A 52 3.90 13.70 11.60
CA PHE A 52 4.81 12.58 11.78
C PHE A 52 6.26 12.95 11.39
N PRO A 53 7.23 12.92 12.35
CA PRO A 53 8.60 13.40 12.10
C PRO A 53 9.38 12.66 11.01
N LYS A 54 8.98 11.43 10.68
CA LYS A 54 9.62 10.60 9.64
C LYS A 54 8.91 10.66 8.29
N ALA A 55 7.83 11.46 8.19
CA ALA A 55 7.02 11.54 7.00
C ALA A 55 7.27 12.83 6.24
N ASP A 56 7.45 12.71 4.93
CA ASP A 56 7.60 13.82 3.99
C ASP A 56 6.55 13.74 2.89
N ILE A 57 6.22 14.90 2.30
CA ILE A 57 5.27 15.01 1.20
C ILE A 57 6.01 15.35 -0.09
N ILE A 58 5.80 14.55 -1.13
CA ILE A 58 6.13 14.92 -2.51
C ILE A 58 4.80 15.11 -3.26
N PRO A 59 4.41 16.35 -3.58
CA PRO A 59 3.19 16.58 -4.34
C PRO A 59 3.40 16.18 -5.79
N PHE A 60 2.39 15.57 -6.41
CA PHE A 60 2.34 15.34 -7.84
C PHE A 60 0.97 15.67 -8.41
N LYS A 61 0.91 15.87 -9.74
CA LYS A 61 -0.32 16.19 -10.44
C LYS A 61 -0.66 15.10 -11.44
N SER A 62 -1.94 14.72 -11.48
CA SER A 62 -2.52 13.83 -12.47
C SER A 62 -3.75 14.45 -13.14
N ASN A 63 -3.78 15.79 -13.30
CA ASN A 63 -4.92 16.56 -13.80
C ASN A 63 -6.20 16.30 -13.00
N GLU A 64 -6.07 16.13 -11.69
CA GLU A 64 -7.15 15.77 -10.76
C GLU A 64 -7.79 14.38 -11.05
N GLU A 65 -7.13 13.57 -11.84
CA GLU A 65 -7.59 12.24 -12.22
C GLU A 65 -6.95 11.13 -11.35
N PHE A 66 -7.66 10.02 -11.19
CA PHE A 66 -7.10 8.74 -10.82
C PHE A 66 -6.54 8.07 -12.09
N HIS A 67 -5.21 8.06 -12.24
CA HIS A 67 -4.53 7.74 -13.49
C HIS A 67 -3.38 6.74 -13.27
N ASP A 68 -3.65 5.45 -13.53
CA ASP A 68 -2.67 4.38 -13.31
C ASP A 68 -1.36 4.55 -14.09
N GLY A 69 -1.40 5.11 -15.30
CA GLY A 69 -0.21 5.37 -16.10
C GLY A 69 0.75 6.41 -15.47
N ILE A 70 0.22 7.38 -14.71
CA ILE A 70 1.03 8.35 -13.96
C ILE A 70 1.56 7.69 -12.69
N HIS A 71 0.70 6.98 -11.95
CA HIS A 71 1.08 6.31 -10.71
C HIS A 71 2.22 5.31 -10.93
N ILE A 72 2.16 4.53 -12.01
CA ILE A 72 3.20 3.53 -12.31
C ILE A 72 4.54 4.17 -12.68
N LYS A 73 4.53 5.25 -13.47
CA LYS A 73 5.76 6.01 -13.78
C LYS A 73 6.41 6.54 -12.51
N LEU A 74 5.60 7.11 -11.62
CA LEU A 74 6.06 7.66 -10.35
C LEU A 74 6.66 6.57 -9.46
N LYS A 75 5.93 5.47 -9.24
CA LYS A 75 6.38 4.33 -8.43
C LYS A 75 7.65 3.65 -8.98
N ASN A 76 7.86 3.65 -10.30
CA ASN A 76 9.08 3.11 -10.91
C ASN A 76 10.30 4.03 -10.75
N GLN A 77 10.15 5.31 -10.43
CA GLN A 77 11.25 6.28 -10.42
C GLN A 77 11.59 6.87 -9.05
N VAL A 78 10.57 7.12 -8.20
CA VAL A 78 10.73 7.93 -6.98
C VAL A 78 11.76 7.36 -6.01
N TRP A 79 11.86 6.05 -5.89
CA TRP A 79 12.76 5.36 -4.97
C TRP A 79 14.24 5.45 -5.34
N LYS A 80 14.57 5.83 -6.58
CA LYS A 80 15.97 5.91 -7.06
C LYS A 80 16.80 6.93 -6.29
N SER A 81 16.17 7.92 -5.68
CA SER A 81 16.82 8.87 -4.77
C SER A 81 17.32 8.23 -3.46
N SER A 82 16.85 7.03 -3.12
CA SER A 82 17.26 6.30 -1.93
C SER A 82 18.44 5.34 -2.13
N VAL A 83 18.91 5.16 -3.38
CA VAL A 83 20.05 4.30 -3.69
C VAL A 83 21.30 4.80 -2.99
N GLY A 84 22.00 3.92 -2.27
CA GLY A 84 23.15 4.25 -1.46
C GLY A 84 22.83 4.82 -0.06
N TYR A 85 21.54 5.12 0.22
CA TYR A 85 21.10 5.63 1.53
C TYR A 85 20.21 4.65 2.27
N ALA A 86 19.43 3.82 1.56
CA ALA A 86 18.60 2.78 2.12
C ALA A 86 19.11 1.38 1.74
N ASP A 87 18.75 0.37 2.54
CA ASP A 87 18.94 -1.05 2.20
C ASP A 87 17.73 -1.58 1.42
N PHE A 88 16.54 -1.25 1.90
CA PHE A 88 15.29 -1.69 1.29
C PHE A 88 14.35 -0.55 1.00
N ILE A 89 13.60 -0.70 -0.08
CA ILE A 89 12.49 0.15 -0.45
C ILE A 89 11.19 -0.60 -0.24
N ILE A 90 10.15 0.11 0.24
CA ILE A 90 8.77 -0.34 0.22
C ILE A 90 7.96 0.66 -0.63
N ILE A 91 7.17 0.14 -1.59
CA ILE A 91 6.29 0.97 -2.44
C ILE A 91 4.89 0.40 -2.43
N GLY A 92 3.89 1.26 -2.20
CA GLY A 92 2.47 0.87 -2.18
C GLY A 92 1.52 2.04 -2.34
N ASP A 93 0.26 1.77 -2.01
CA ASP A 93 -0.78 2.75 -1.78
C ASP A 93 -1.02 2.90 -0.26
N THR A 94 -1.63 4.00 0.18
CA THR A 94 -1.78 4.27 1.62
C THR A 94 -2.66 3.28 2.37
N ASP A 95 -3.45 2.48 1.68
CA ASP A 95 -4.26 1.40 2.26
C ASP A 95 -3.61 0.00 2.15
N GLU A 96 -2.31 -0.08 1.75
CA GLU A 96 -1.53 -1.30 1.59
C GLU A 96 -0.42 -1.42 2.64
N PHE A 97 -0.54 -2.40 3.53
CA PHE A 97 0.41 -2.61 4.61
C PHE A 97 1.23 -3.88 4.39
N LEU A 98 2.54 -3.74 4.25
CA LEU A 98 3.45 -4.89 4.27
C LEU A 98 3.67 -5.32 5.72
N TYR A 99 3.14 -6.47 6.10
CA TYR A 99 3.07 -6.92 7.48
C TYR A 99 3.87 -8.21 7.71
N HIS A 100 4.64 -8.21 8.78
CA HIS A 100 5.23 -9.39 9.39
C HIS A 100 5.10 -9.28 10.91
N GLU A 101 4.89 -10.38 11.64
CA GLU A 101 4.70 -10.36 13.10
C GLU A 101 5.90 -9.71 13.83
N ASN A 102 7.11 -9.96 13.33
CA ASN A 102 8.37 -9.36 13.80
C ASN A 102 9.11 -8.70 12.63
N MET A 103 8.61 -7.55 12.15
CA MET A 103 9.14 -6.90 10.95
C MET A 103 10.62 -6.55 11.05
N VAL A 104 11.11 -6.11 12.21
CA VAL A 104 12.52 -5.75 12.38
C VAL A 104 13.43 -6.98 12.25
N ASP A 105 13.10 -8.11 12.87
CA ASP A 105 13.87 -9.33 12.75
C ASP A 105 13.80 -9.88 11.32
N PHE A 106 12.62 -9.83 10.69
CA PHE A 106 12.46 -10.19 9.29
C PHE A 106 13.39 -9.39 8.37
N LEU A 107 13.48 -8.07 8.54
CA LEU A 107 14.36 -7.21 7.74
C LEU A 107 15.85 -7.56 7.96
N ILE A 108 16.27 -7.82 9.19
CA ILE A 108 17.65 -8.23 9.52
C ILE A 108 18.00 -9.54 8.83
N GLU A 109 17.13 -10.55 8.89
CA GLU A 109 17.37 -11.84 8.26
C GLU A 109 17.28 -11.75 6.72
N SER A 110 16.39 -10.89 6.20
CA SER A 110 16.29 -10.62 4.76
C SER A 110 17.58 -10.05 4.19
N LYS A 111 18.21 -9.08 4.88
CA LYS A 111 19.51 -8.52 4.47
C LYS A 111 20.61 -9.57 4.39
N LYS A 112 20.62 -10.56 5.31
CA LYS A 112 21.59 -11.66 5.31
C LYS A 112 21.31 -12.72 4.25
N SER A 113 20.06 -12.96 3.92
CA SER A 113 19.65 -14.02 2.98
C SER A 113 20.07 -13.75 1.54
N GLY A 114 20.39 -12.47 1.23
CA GLY A 114 20.68 -11.99 -0.12
C GLY A 114 19.47 -12.01 -1.05
N ILE A 115 18.24 -12.12 -0.51
CA ILE A 115 16.99 -11.91 -1.26
C ILE A 115 16.90 -10.44 -1.62
N THR A 116 16.54 -10.15 -2.86
CA THR A 116 16.52 -8.77 -3.37
C THR A 116 15.15 -8.28 -3.77
N VAL A 117 14.17 -9.17 -3.99
CA VAL A 117 12.77 -8.82 -4.26
C VAL A 117 11.86 -9.75 -3.45
N PHE A 118 10.90 -9.19 -2.74
CA PHE A 118 10.02 -9.92 -1.83
C PHE A 118 8.60 -9.94 -2.37
N LYS A 119 8.00 -11.13 -2.39
CA LYS A 119 6.62 -11.34 -2.81
C LYS A 119 5.79 -11.83 -1.62
N PRO A 120 5.03 -10.94 -0.97
CA PRO A 120 4.17 -11.29 0.16
C PRO A 120 2.92 -12.05 -0.29
N GLU A 121 2.23 -12.71 0.65
CA GLU A 121 0.85 -13.14 0.45
C GLU A 121 -0.13 -11.98 0.61
N GLY A 122 -0.95 -11.72 -0.42
CA GLY A 122 -1.89 -10.60 -0.43
C GLY A 122 -3.27 -10.96 0.09
N TYR A 123 -3.84 -10.06 0.89
CA TYR A 123 -5.17 -10.19 1.49
C TYR A 123 -5.95 -8.89 1.37
N HIS A 124 -7.22 -8.95 0.93
CA HIS A 124 -8.15 -7.90 1.27
C HIS A 124 -8.55 -8.02 2.73
N MET A 125 -8.29 -6.99 3.53
CA MET A 125 -8.73 -6.93 4.92
C MET A 125 -10.14 -6.37 5.01
N ILE A 126 -10.99 -7.00 5.84
CA ILE A 126 -12.44 -6.75 5.80
C ILE A 126 -12.94 -6.55 7.23
N ALA A 127 -13.40 -5.35 7.49
CA ALA A 127 -14.05 -4.98 8.74
C ALA A 127 -15.54 -5.39 8.75
N ASP A 128 -16.18 -5.25 9.91
CA ASP A 128 -17.64 -5.23 9.99
C ASP A 128 -18.19 -3.97 9.29
N GLU A 129 -19.39 -4.06 8.73
CA GLU A 129 -19.99 -2.96 7.94
C GLU A 129 -20.06 -1.65 8.73
N SER A 130 -20.33 -1.72 10.04
CA SER A 130 -20.47 -0.57 10.93
C SER A 130 -19.17 -0.07 11.53
N LEU A 131 -18.00 -0.64 11.17
CA LEU A 131 -16.73 -0.19 11.75
C LEU A 131 -16.40 1.23 11.30
N THR A 132 -16.03 2.06 12.26
CA THR A 132 -15.29 3.31 12.03
C THR A 132 -13.94 3.18 12.72
N LEU A 133 -12.86 3.49 12.02
CA LEU A 133 -11.52 3.54 12.60
C LEU A 133 -11.29 4.91 13.26
N GLU A 134 -10.93 4.88 14.53
CA GLU A 134 -10.49 6.08 15.23
C GLU A 134 -8.97 6.29 15.02
N PRO A 135 -8.49 7.54 14.93
CA PRO A 135 -7.07 7.80 14.64
C PRO A 135 -6.07 7.09 15.55
N ASN A 136 -6.45 6.75 16.78
CA ASN A 136 -5.60 6.07 17.77
C ASN A 136 -5.78 4.55 17.80
N ASP A 137 -6.70 3.99 17.04
CA ASP A 137 -6.88 2.54 16.97
C ASP A 137 -5.61 1.85 16.44
N ASN A 138 -5.38 0.63 16.89
CA ASN A 138 -4.45 -0.27 16.21
C ASN A 138 -5.22 -1.02 15.14
N VAL A 139 -4.97 -0.70 13.88
CA VAL A 139 -5.70 -1.29 12.73
C VAL A 139 -5.62 -2.82 12.71
N PHE A 140 -4.50 -3.41 13.16
CA PHE A 140 -4.31 -4.86 13.20
C PHE A 140 -5.15 -5.54 14.27
N ASP A 141 -5.52 -4.83 15.34
CA ASP A 141 -6.41 -5.34 16.39
C ASP A 141 -7.89 -5.16 16.02
N ARG A 142 -8.19 -4.11 15.28
CA ARG A 142 -9.56 -3.78 14.86
C ARG A 142 -10.01 -4.62 13.67
N ILE A 143 -9.13 -4.92 12.72
CA ILE A 143 -9.47 -5.62 11.48
C ILE A 143 -8.54 -6.83 11.30
N LYS A 144 -8.98 -7.98 11.82
CA LYS A 144 -8.19 -9.23 11.81
C LYS A 144 -8.61 -10.23 10.72
N HIS A 145 -9.74 -9.98 10.06
CA HIS A 145 -10.30 -10.87 9.06
C HIS A 145 -10.06 -10.36 7.65
N GLY A 146 -9.92 -11.27 6.72
CA GLY A 146 -9.69 -10.92 5.32
C GLY A 146 -9.94 -12.09 4.36
N VAL A 147 -9.79 -11.83 3.09
CA VAL A 147 -9.86 -12.83 2.01
C VAL A 147 -8.53 -12.88 1.29
N ARG A 148 -7.95 -14.10 1.19
CA ARG A 148 -6.74 -14.33 0.39
C ARG A 148 -7.01 -13.95 -1.07
N THR A 149 -6.16 -13.08 -1.60
CA THR A 149 -6.36 -12.48 -2.92
C THR A 149 -5.03 -12.51 -3.70
N PRO A 150 -4.74 -13.58 -4.48
CA PRO A 150 -3.43 -13.78 -5.10
C PRO A 150 -2.96 -12.66 -6.04
N VAL A 151 -3.87 -11.89 -6.64
CA VAL A 151 -3.51 -10.71 -7.45
C VAL A 151 -2.85 -9.62 -6.61
N LEU A 152 -3.02 -9.66 -5.30
CA LEU A 152 -2.38 -8.75 -4.34
C LEU A 152 -1.02 -9.25 -3.83
N ASP A 153 -0.45 -10.34 -4.38
CA ASP A 153 0.93 -10.77 -4.11
C ASP A 153 1.90 -9.79 -4.78
N LYS A 154 1.83 -8.52 -4.38
CA LYS A 154 2.58 -7.43 -4.99
C LYS A 154 4.04 -7.43 -4.51
N PRO A 155 5.03 -7.28 -5.39
CA PRO A 155 6.44 -7.17 -4.99
C PRO A 155 6.73 -5.77 -4.40
N MET A 156 6.15 -5.48 -3.24
CA MET A 156 6.22 -4.16 -2.60
C MET A 156 7.60 -3.82 -2.03
N MET A 157 8.41 -4.83 -1.66
CA MET A 157 9.70 -4.61 -1.02
C MET A 157 10.86 -5.17 -1.86
N PHE A 158 11.95 -4.40 -1.97
CA PHE A 158 13.15 -4.81 -2.69
C PHE A 158 14.41 -4.09 -2.18
N ASP A 159 15.60 -4.70 -2.43
CA ASP A 159 16.92 -4.12 -2.17
C ASP A 159 17.27 -3.10 -3.26
N CYS A 160 17.26 -1.82 -2.92
CA CYS A 160 17.49 -0.74 -3.87
C CYS A 160 18.95 -0.62 -4.36
N ASN A 161 19.89 -1.27 -3.71
CA ASN A 161 21.30 -1.28 -4.13
C ASN A 161 21.63 -2.46 -5.06
N LYS A 162 20.70 -3.41 -5.21
CA LYS A 162 20.82 -4.60 -6.07
C LYS A 162 19.91 -4.52 -7.29
N ILE A 163 18.75 -3.92 -7.13
CA ILE A 163 17.78 -3.72 -8.21
C ILE A 163 18.10 -2.42 -8.92
N GLN A 164 18.26 -2.48 -10.25
CA GLN A 164 18.49 -1.30 -11.10
C GLN A 164 17.16 -0.65 -11.48
N ASP A 165 16.22 -1.46 -11.92
CA ASP A 165 14.84 -1.04 -12.21
C ASP A 165 13.89 -2.11 -11.72
N ILE A 166 12.82 -1.71 -11.04
CA ILE A 166 11.80 -2.66 -10.56
C ILE A 166 10.80 -3.00 -11.67
N ASN A 167 10.53 -2.08 -12.57
CA ASN A 167 9.65 -2.25 -13.72
C ASN A 167 8.27 -2.81 -13.36
N TYR A 168 7.56 -2.12 -12.48
CA TYR A 168 6.19 -2.45 -12.14
C TYR A 168 5.27 -2.39 -13.36
N GLY A 169 4.40 -3.40 -13.49
CA GLY A 169 3.20 -3.35 -14.31
C GLY A 169 2.07 -2.58 -13.63
N PHE A 170 0.96 -2.36 -14.33
CA PHE A 170 -0.19 -1.59 -13.81
C PHE A 170 -0.70 -2.14 -12.48
N GLY A 171 -1.08 -1.23 -11.57
CA GLY A 171 -1.48 -1.54 -10.21
C GLY A 171 -0.38 -2.16 -9.34
N CYS A 172 0.87 -2.24 -9.83
CA CYS A 172 2.00 -2.91 -9.18
C CYS A 172 1.76 -4.40 -8.86
N HIS A 173 0.80 -5.03 -9.55
CA HIS A 173 0.48 -6.45 -9.37
C HIS A 173 1.58 -7.39 -9.90
N SER A 174 2.46 -6.87 -10.76
CA SER A 174 3.61 -7.58 -11.30
C SER A 174 4.82 -6.65 -11.36
N ALA A 175 6.02 -7.24 -11.43
CA ALA A 175 7.25 -6.51 -11.68
C ALA A 175 8.19 -7.36 -12.56
N GLN A 176 9.04 -6.67 -13.36
CA GLN A 176 10.11 -7.29 -14.14
C GLN A 176 11.45 -6.64 -13.75
N PRO A 177 11.93 -6.92 -12.51
CA PRO A 177 13.11 -6.26 -12.00
C PRO A 177 14.37 -6.60 -12.82
N THR A 178 15.27 -5.61 -12.92
CA THR A 178 16.60 -5.77 -13.50
C THR A 178 17.68 -5.55 -12.44
N GLY A 179 18.91 -5.97 -12.71
CA GLY A 179 20.00 -5.94 -11.75
C GLY A 179 20.28 -7.33 -11.16
N THR A 180 20.66 -7.40 -9.89
CA THR A 180 20.86 -8.68 -9.19
C THR A 180 19.54 -9.14 -8.58
N VAL A 181 18.79 -9.95 -9.32
CA VAL A 181 17.44 -10.38 -8.95
C VAL A 181 17.46 -11.76 -8.27
N LYS A 182 17.03 -11.80 -7.02
CA LYS A 182 16.78 -13.03 -6.26
C LYS A 182 15.44 -12.88 -5.54
N TRP A 183 14.44 -13.60 -6.02
CA TRP A 183 13.09 -13.59 -5.45
C TRP A 183 13.05 -14.35 -4.10
N GLY A 184 12.38 -13.75 -3.14
CA GLY A 184 12.01 -14.39 -1.87
C GLY A 184 10.50 -14.60 -1.81
N LEU A 185 10.13 -15.84 -1.50
CA LEU A 185 8.76 -16.21 -1.15
C LEU A 185 8.76 -16.55 0.34
N ASP A 186 8.01 -15.79 1.11
CA ASP A 186 7.85 -16.02 2.54
C ASP A 186 6.38 -15.86 2.91
N ASN A 187 5.73 -16.96 3.26
CA ASN A 187 4.31 -17.01 3.62
C ASN A 187 4.02 -16.28 4.94
N SER A 188 5.05 -15.91 5.72
CA SER A 188 4.89 -15.10 6.92
C SER A 188 4.78 -13.60 6.59
N LEU A 189 5.31 -13.17 5.42
CA LEU A 189 5.20 -11.81 4.93
C LEU A 189 3.85 -11.64 4.23
N LYS A 190 3.04 -10.70 4.70
CA LYS A 190 1.70 -10.44 4.17
C LYS A 190 1.60 -9.02 3.61
N MET A 191 0.85 -8.86 2.54
CA MET A 191 0.35 -7.58 2.08
C MET A 191 -1.12 -7.47 2.47
N LEU A 192 -1.41 -6.58 3.40
CA LEU A 192 -2.74 -6.35 3.94
C LEU A 192 -3.33 -5.11 3.28
N HIS A 193 -4.32 -5.30 2.41
CA HIS A 193 -5.00 -4.22 1.71
C HIS A 193 -6.28 -3.85 2.46
N TYR A 194 -6.27 -2.72 3.15
CA TYR A 194 -7.39 -2.20 3.94
C TYR A 194 -8.40 -1.45 3.05
N LYS A 195 -8.94 -2.15 2.08
CA LYS A 195 -9.95 -1.62 1.15
C LYS A 195 -11.35 -1.57 1.78
N PHE A 196 -11.66 -2.53 2.67
CA PHE A 196 -13.01 -2.72 3.23
C PHE A 196 -13.03 -2.36 4.73
N VAL A 197 -12.91 -1.06 5.02
CA VAL A 197 -12.82 -0.50 6.39
C VAL A 197 -14.16 0.11 6.83
N GLY A 198 -15.23 -0.69 6.79
CA GLY A 198 -16.60 -0.21 7.00
C GLY A 198 -17.27 0.21 5.70
N ILE A 199 -18.60 0.14 5.69
CA ILE A 199 -19.38 0.38 4.47
C ILE A 199 -19.34 1.83 4.03
N ASP A 200 -19.36 2.78 4.97
CA ASP A 200 -19.40 4.20 4.66
C ASP A 200 -18.07 4.67 4.02
N ASP A 201 -16.92 4.23 4.58
CA ASP A 201 -15.60 4.50 3.99
C ASP A 201 -15.48 3.88 2.59
N TYR A 202 -15.96 2.65 2.42
CA TYR A 202 -15.91 1.96 1.14
C TYR A 202 -16.76 2.66 0.07
N LEU A 203 -17.97 3.11 0.41
CA LEU A 203 -18.84 3.89 -0.47
C LEU A 203 -18.19 5.22 -0.84
N TYR A 204 -17.66 5.94 0.14
CA TYR A 204 -16.98 7.22 -0.07
C TYR A 204 -15.79 7.09 -1.03
N LYS A 205 -14.90 6.11 -0.78
CA LYS A 205 -13.73 5.86 -1.63
C LYS A 205 -14.09 5.46 -3.06
N ASN A 206 -15.11 4.61 -3.23
CA ASN A 206 -15.58 4.24 -4.57
C ASN A 206 -16.11 5.46 -5.31
N LYS A 207 -16.92 6.32 -4.66
CA LYS A 207 -17.44 7.55 -5.24
C LYS A 207 -16.34 8.49 -5.73
N ILE A 208 -15.38 8.83 -4.86
CA ILE A 208 -14.31 9.77 -5.25
C ILE A 208 -13.39 9.21 -6.33
N ARG A 209 -13.18 7.87 -6.34
CA ARG A 209 -12.40 7.21 -7.40
C ARG A 209 -13.16 7.18 -8.72
N ALA A 210 -14.49 6.97 -8.69
CA ALA A 210 -15.35 7.04 -9.88
C ALA A 210 -15.33 8.43 -10.52
N GLU A 211 -15.51 9.48 -9.72
CA GLU A 211 -15.51 10.88 -10.17
C GLU A 211 -14.18 11.27 -10.83
N ARG A 212 -13.06 10.68 -10.39
CA ARG A 212 -11.71 10.98 -10.87
C ARG A 212 -11.16 9.96 -11.88
N LEU A 213 -11.92 8.94 -12.25
CA LEU A 213 -11.43 7.86 -13.12
C LEU A 213 -11.07 8.42 -14.49
N SER A 214 -9.77 8.39 -14.83
CA SER A 214 -9.24 8.94 -16.07
C SER A 214 -9.76 8.21 -17.32
N GLN A 215 -9.76 8.91 -18.45
CA GLN A 215 -10.10 8.28 -19.73
C GLN A 215 -9.11 7.16 -20.05
N PHE A 216 -7.82 7.35 -19.74
CA PHE A 216 -6.81 6.31 -19.89
C PHE A 216 -7.18 5.02 -19.13
N ASN A 217 -7.63 5.14 -17.87
CA ASN A 217 -8.05 3.98 -17.09
C ASN A 217 -9.27 3.29 -17.71
N LYS A 218 -10.26 4.06 -18.17
CA LYS A 218 -11.47 3.52 -18.82
C LYS A 218 -11.14 2.76 -20.10
N ASP A 219 -10.28 3.32 -20.94
CA ASP A 219 -9.87 2.71 -22.22
C ASP A 219 -9.08 1.41 -22.02
N ASN A 220 -8.38 1.26 -20.90
CA ASN A 220 -7.62 0.07 -20.54
C ASN A 220 -8.36 -0.91 -19.61
N GLY A 221 -9.59 -0.63 -19.25
CA GLY A 221 -10.40 -1.47 -18.37
C GLY A 221 -9.99 -1.44 -16.90
N PHE A 222 -9.23 -0.41 -16.46
CA PHE A 222 -8.74 -0.29 -15.10
C PHE A 222 -9.75 0.43 -14.21
N GLY A 223 -10.05 -0.14 -13.05
CA GLY A 223 -10.90 0.48 -12.04
C GLY A 223 -12.38 0.65 -12.45
N LEU A 224 -12.87 -0.04 -13.47
CA LEU A 224 -14.25 0.07 -13.93
C LEU A 224 -15.27 -0.30 -12.83
N TYR A 225 -14.88 -1.11 -11.85
CA TYR A 225 -15.71 -1.46 -10.71
C TYR A 225 -16.00 -0.25 -9.78
N TYR A 226 -15.26 0.86 -9.88
CA TYR A 226 -15.61 2.10 -9.19
C TYR A 226 -16.89 2.74 -9.76
N LEU A 227 -17.28 2.39 -11.01
CA LEU A 227 -18.50 2.89 -11.66
C LEU A 227 -19.77 2.11 -11.27
N PHE A 228 -19.65 1.14 -10.36
CA PHE A 228 -20.78 0.41 -9.83
C PHE A 228 -21.75 1.33 -9.09
N THR A 229 -23.04 0.98 -9.13
CA THR A 229 -24.07 1.63 -8.33
C THR A 229 -23.84 1.38 -6.84
N GLU A 230 -24.45 2.21 -5.99
CA GLU A 230 -24.35 2.04 -4.54
C GLU A 230 -24.81 0.66 -4.06
N ASP A 231 -25.88 0.11 -4.68
CA ASP A 231 -26.38 -1.22 -4.34
C ASP A 231 -25.40 -2.33 -4.75
N GLU A 232 -24.75 -2.20 -5.91
CA GLU A 232 -23.71 -3.13 -6.35
C GLU A 232 -22.48 -3.07 -5.44
N ILE A 233 -22.06 -1.87 -5.00
CA ILE A 233 -20.95 -1.68 -4.05
C ILE A 233 -21.29 -2.30 -2.69
N LYS A 234 -22.52 -2.11 -2.18
CA LYS A 234 -22.98 -2.74 -0.94
C LYS A 234 -23.05 -4.27 -1.06
N ALA A 235 -23.49 -4.78 -2.20
CA ALA A 235 -23.50 -6.21 -2.47
C ALA A 235 -22.10 -6.81 -2.53
N ASP A 236 -21.15 -6.11 -3.16
CA ASP A 236 -19.73 -6.48 -3.19
C ASP A 236 -19.15 -6.56 -1.78
N TYR A 237 -19.35 -5.52 -0.94
CA TYR A 237 -18.91 -5.52 0.45
C TYR A 237 -19.44 -6.73 1.22
N LYS A 238 -20.74 -6.99 1.16
CA LYS A 238 -21.40 -8.16 1.82
C LYS A 238 -20.82 -9.49 1.33
N SER A 239 -20.55 -9.60 0.03
CA SER A 239 -19.91 -10.79 -0.53
C SER A 239 -18.52 -11.05 0.09
N TYR A 240 -17.71 -10.01 0.31
CA TYR A 240 -16.42 -10.14 0.97
C TYR A 240 -16.58 -10.47 2.46
N VAL A 241 -17.52 -9.83 3.17
CA VAL A 241 -17.82 -10.15 4.58
C VAL A 241 -18.16 -11.63 4.77
N SER A 242 -18.96 -12.20 3.86
CA SER A 242 -19.36 -13.62 3.95
C SER A 242 -18.23 -14.64 3.71
N LYS A 243 -17.15 -14.23 3.04
CA LYS A 243 -16.01 -15.08 2.65
C LYS A 243 -14.79 -14.90 3.55
N ARG A 244 -14.79 -13.87 4.40
CA ARG A 244 -13.61 -13.52 5.20
C ARG A 244 -13.26 -14.60 6.21
N THR A 245 -11.98 -14.81 6.42
CA THR A 245 -11.41 -15.71 7.43
C THR A 245 -10.43 -14.95 8.30
N LYS A 246 -10.06 -15.51 9.44
CA LYS A 246 -9.06 -14.88 10.33
C LYS A 246 -7.68 -14.90 9.65
N VAL A 247 -7.06 -13.75 9.48
CA VAL A 247 -5.73 -13.53 8.85
C VAL A 247 -4.67 -13.17 9.91
N LEU A 248 -5.04 -12.36 10.88
CA LEU A 248 -4.16 -11.93 11.97
C LEU A 248 -4.56 -12.60 13.30
N LYS A 249 -3.58 -12.82 14.18
CA LYS A 249 -3.78 -13.44 15.50
C LYS A 249 -4.63 -12.62 16.45
#